data_2c30288b4f84d17d4214e0121f072fde
#
_entry.id   2c30288b4f84d17d4214e0121f072fde
#
_cell.length_a   1.000
_cell.length_b   1.000
_cell.length_c   1.000
_cell.angle_alpha   90.00
_cell.angle_beta   90.00
_cell.angle_gamma   90.00
#
_symmetry.space_group_name_H-M   'P 1'
#
loop_
_entity.id
_entity.type
_entity.pdbx_description
1 polymer ?
#
loop_
_entity_poly.entity_id
_entity_poly.type
_entity_poly.pdbx_seq_one_letter_code
_entity_poly.pdbx_strand_id
1 'polypeptide(L)'
;MDPLLLLECSRQXETYGAHVHFGVARDTRFVLRSWSMQLPGLFAIRTRGASELTMAVGTRPLVGDRPTSRSLAYDIRLSLDGVAIGDTRIAVGYLSDSAYEHVRALRRGSAPHTSDDIRPTPATIAPAAVGRASSVNTILVDPVQFAGGATATIRVPVDNRSMFDHALDHFPGMVLTEAARQLCLWSGADLLGVPATAATVVAFDXAFTRFAELDVTTTVAAVHQHEDVVGGSTFAVSFQQNDAVIAAGTMTICPVPTSHLTDD
;
A
#
# COMPACT_ATOMS: atom_id res chain seq x y z
N MET A 1 2.30 10.64 12.79
CA MET A 1 1.48 9.42 12.52
C MET A 1 1.72 8.94 11.09
N ASP A 2 2.09 7.68 10.90
CA ASP A 2 2.32 7.12 9.55
C ASP A 2 0.97 6.66 8.97
N PRO A 3 0.53 7.19 7.81
CA PRO A 3 -0.73 6.77 7.18
C PRO A 3 -0.79 5.27 6.84
N LEU A 4 0.33 4.64 6.49
CA LEU A 4 0.31 3.21 6.17
C LEU A 4 0.12 2.33 7.42
N LEU A 5 0.40 2.86 8.63
CA LEU A 5 0.01 2.18 9.87
C LEU A 5 -1.52 2.16 10.01
N LEU A 6 -2.20 3.25 9.65
CA LEU A 6 -3.68 3.29 9.67
C LEU A 6 -4.25 2.30 8.65
N LEU A 7 -3.62 2.19 7.48
CA LEU A 7 -4.03 1.19 6.47
C LEU A 7 -3.86 -0.22 7.01
N GLU A 8 -2.74 -0.50 7.68
CA GLU A 8 -2.49 -1.83 8.27
C GLU A 8 -3.53 -2.14 9.35
N CYS A 9 -3.86 -1.18 10.22
CA CYS A 9 -4.92 -1.36 11.20
C CYS A 9 -6.26 -1.67 10.51
N SER A 10 -6.56 -0.98 9.42
CA SER A 10 -7.77 -1.23 8.63
C SER A 10 -7.77 -2.63 8.02
N ARG A 11 -6.62 -3.08 7.50
CA ARG A 11 -6.45 -4.43 6.95
C ARG A 11 -6.67 -5.48 8.04
N GLN A 12 -6.16 -5.24 9.23
CA GLN A 12 -6.43 -6.14 10.37
C GLN A 12 -7.90 -6.18 10.74
N UNK A 13 -8.56 -5.21 10.61
CA UNK A 13 -9.86 -5.11 10.85
C UNK A 13 -10.63 -5.85 9.94
N GLU A 14 -10.24 -5.75 8.69
CA GLU A 14 -10.86 -6.53 7.62
C GLU A 14 -10.71 -8.03 7.86
N THR A 15 -9.50 -8.46 8.07
CA THR A 15 -9.18 -9.88 8.30
C THR A 15 -9.95 -10.44 9.51
N TYR A 16 -9.94 -9.71 10.61
CA TYR A 16 -10.69 -10.11 11.82
C TYR A 16 -12.19 -10.24 11.51
N GLY A 17 -12.75 -9.22 10.86
CA GLY A 17 -14.17 -9.21 10.50
C GLY A 17 -14.56 -10.36 9.58
N ALA A 18 -13.70 -10.67 8.61
CA ALA A 18 -13.92 -11.79 7.69
C ALA A 18 -14.09 -13.11 8.45
N HIS A 19 -13.17 -13.39 9.38
CA HIS A 19 -13.23 -14.65 10.14
C HIS A 19 -14.36 -14.66 11.18
N VAL A 20 -14.50 -13.59 11.96
CA VAL A 20 -15.36 -13.57 13.14
C VAL A 20 -16.82 -13.30 12.78
N HIS A 21 -17.07 -12.40 11.84
CA HIS A 21 -18.43 -11.96 11.53
C HIS A 21 -19.01 -12.59 10.25
N PHE A 22 -18.13 -12.96 9.31
CA PHE A 22 -18.59 -13.49 8.03
C PHE A 22 -18.29 -14.98 7.83
N GLY A 23 -17.68 -15.62 8.83
CA GLY A 23 -17.43 -17.05 8.81
C GLY A 23 -16.46 -17.51 7.72
N VAL A 24 -15.55 -16.62 7.31
CA VAL A 24 -14.50 -17.00 6.37
C VAL A 24 -13.55 -17.95 7.09
N ALA A 25 -13.33 -19.14 6.53
CA ALA A 25 -12.48 -20.16 7.17
C ALA A 25 -11.01 -19.68 7.25
N ARG A 26 -10.29 -20.15 8.27
CA ARG A 26 -8.91 -19.69 8.52
C ARG A 26 -7.92 -20.14 7.45
N ASP A 27 -8.26 -21.19 6.70
CA ASP A 27 -7.46 -21.70 5.59
C ASP A 27 -7.81 -21.05 4.24
N THR A 28 -8.59 -19.96 4.26
CA THR A 28 -8.98 -19.23 3.07
C THR A 28 -7.87 -18.27 2.63
N ARG A 29 -7.62 -18.20 1.31
CA ARG A 29 -6.70 -17.23 0.72
C ARG A 29 -7.43 -15.90 0.47
N PHE A 30 -6.86 -14.83 0.99
CA PHE A 30 -7.37 -13.47 0.81
C PHE A 30 -6.67 -12.86 -0.41
N VAL A 31 -7.47 -12.40 -1.37
CA VAL A 31 -6.95 -11.79 -2.61
C VAL A 31 -7.41 -10.34 -2.65
N LEU A 32 -6.49 -9.45 -2.36
CA LEU A 32 -6.74 -8.01 -2.39
C LEU A 32 -7.04 -7.58 -3.83
N ARG A 33 -8.16 -6.89 -4.02
CA ARG A 33 -8.58 -6.35 -5.33
C ARG A 33 -8.30 -4.86 -5.45
N SER A 34 -8.63 -4.13 -4.39
CA SER A 34 -8.36 -2.70 -4.33
C SER A 34 -8.41 -2.23 -2.89
N TRP A 35 -7.77 -1.12 -2.67
CA TRP A 35 -7.97 -0.34 -1.45
C TRP A 35 -7.76 1.15 -1.73
N SER A 36 -8.36 1.97 -0.89
CA SER A 36 -8.16 3.41 -0.94
C SER A 36 -8.18 3.98 0.47
N MET A 37 -7.60 5.15 0.62
CA MET A 37 -7.58 5.88 1.88
C MET A 37 -7.65 7.37 1.60
N GLN A 38 -8.43 8.08 2.43
CA GLN A 38 -8.56 9.53 2.39
C GLN A 38 -8.45 10.03 3.82
N LEU A 39 -7.47 10.88 4.11
CA LEU A 39 -7.19 11.36 5.47
C LEU A 39 -7.27 12.90 5.56
N PRO A 40 -8.44 13.50 5.31
CA PRO A 40 -8.56 14.96 5.38
C PRO A 40 -8.33 15.52 6.79
N GLY A 41 -8.52 14.69 7.82
CA GLY A 41 -8.31 15.08 9.21
C GLY A 41 -6.94 14.69 9.79
N LEU A 42 -5.99 14.24 8.94
CA LEU A 42 -4.69 13.75 9.43
C LEU A 42 -3.97 14.75 10.33
N PHE A 43 -4.09 16.05 10.02
CA PHE A 43 -3.43 17.10 10.77
C PHE A 43 -4.37 17.80 11.76
N ALA A 44 -5.58 17.28 11.98
CA ALA A 44 -6.50 17.86 12.95
C ALA A 44 -6.06 17.60 14.40
N ILE A 45 -5.26 16.56 14.62
CA ILE A 45 -4.78 16.20 15.95
C ILE A 45 -3.27 15.97 15.94
N ARG A 46 -2.67 16.18 17.10
CA ARG A 46 -1.27 15.83 17.36
C ARG A 46 -1.26 14.65 18.33
N THR A 47 -0.64 13.57 17.94
CA THR A 47 -0.49 12.42 18.83
C THR A 47 0.79 12.61 19.67
N ARG A 48 0.65 12.51 20.98
CA ARG A 48 1.77 12.51 21.92
C ARG A 48 1.75 11.20 22.70
N GLY A 49 2.44 10.21 22.17
CA GLY A 49 2.46 8.87 22.76
C GLY A 49 1.33 7.99 22.20
N ALA A 50 0.82 7.10 23.04
CA ALA A 50 -0.23 6.15 22.63
C ALA A 50 -1.56 6.88 22.41
N SER A 51 -2.25 6.53 21.33
CA SER A 51 -3.54 7.08 20.95
C SER A 51 -4.54 5.96 20.68
N GLU A 52 -5.82 6.22 20.90
CA GLU A 52 -6.89 5.25 20.65
C GLU A 52 -7.43 5.42 19.23
N LEU A 53 -7.25 4.38 18.41
CA LEU A 53 -7.83 4.33 17.06
C LEU A 53 -9.19 3.63 17.12
N THR A 54 -10.24 4.34 16.77
CA THR A 54 -11.60 3.78 16.63
C THR A 54 -11.92 3.61 15.16
N MET A 55 -12.44 2.43 14.80
CA MET A 55 -12.82 2.10 13.41
C MET A 55 -14.29 1.74 13.36
N ALA A 56 -15.10 2.51 12.62
CA ALA A 56 -16.49 2.17 12.34
C ALA A 56 -16.58 1.51 10.96
N VAL A 57 -16.94 0.23 10.94
CA VAL A 57 -16.80 -0.64 9.76
C VAL A 57 -18.18 -0.96 9.18
N GLY A 58 -18.39 -0.58 7.92
CA GLY A 58 -19.52 -1.04 7.12
C GLY A 58 -19.03 -2.05 6.08
N THR A 59 -19.84 -3.08 5.82
CA THR A 59 -19.48 -4.12 4.85
C THR A 59 -20.58 -4.33 3.84
N ARG A 60 -20.21 -4.69 2.61
CA ARG A 60 -21.17 -5.07 1.56
C ARG A 60 -20.59 -6.16 0.67
N PRO A 61 -21.42 -7.10 0.21
CA PRO A 61 -20.95 -8.07 -0.78
C PRO A 61 -20.55 -7.37 -2.07
N LEU A 62 -19.49 -7.85 -2.69
CA LEU A 62 -19.15 -7.47 -4.06
C LEU A 62 -19.79 -8.48 -4.99
N VAL A 63 -20.57 -7.99 -5.93
CA VAL A 63 -21.19 -8.85 -6.95
C VAL A 63 -20.07 -9.28 -7.90
N GLY A 64 -19.77 -10.57 -7.92
CA GLY A 64 -18.76 -11.16 -8.80
C GLY A 64 -19.39 -11.87 -9.98
N ASP A 65 -18.63 -12.00 -11.04
CA ASP A 65 -19.07 -12.71 -12.25
C ASP A 65 -19.19 -14.23 -12.05
N ARG A 66 -18.76 -14.75 -10.90
CA ARG A 66 -18.77 -16.19 -10.59
C ARG A 66 -19.47 -16.45 -9.26
N PRO A 67 -20.48 -17.35 -9.24
CA PRO A 67 -21.22 -17.67 -8.01
C PRO A 67 -20.38 -18.31 -6.89
N THR A 68 -19.18 -18.80 -7.24
CA THR A 68 -18.32 -19.55 -6.32
C THR A 68 -17.30 -18.70 -5.57
N SER A 69 -17.18 -17.41 -5.90
CA SER A 69 -16.21 -16.53 -5.23
C SER A 69 -16.94 -15.56 -4.30
N ARG A 70 -16.69 -15.70 -3.01
CA ARG A 70 -17.17 -14.73 -2.03
C ARG A 70 -16.23 -13.53 -2.03
N SER A 71 -16.78 -12.34 -2.09
CA SER A 71 -15.99 -11.10 -2.04
C SER A 71 -16.73 -10.06 -1.22
N LEU A 72 -15.99 -9.31 -0.42
CA LEU A 72 -16.56 -8.26 0.43
C LEU A 72 -15.79 -6.95 0.20
N ALA A 73 -16.51 -5.85 0.29
CA ALA A 73 -15.93 -4.53 0.44
C ALA A 73 -16.18 -4.04 1.86
N TYR A 74 -15.16 -3.42 2.43
CA TYR A 74 -15.17 -2.82 3.76
C TYR A 74 -15.00 -1.31 3.58
N ASP A 75 -15.95 -0.56 4.12
CA ASP A 75 -15.88 0.91 4.21
C ASP A 75 -15.62 1.23 5.70
N ILE A 76 -14.46 1.77 6.01
CA ILE A 76 -13.96 1.94 7.39
C ILE A 76 -13.73 3.43 7.66
N ARG A 77 -14.48 3.99 8.61
CA ARG A 77 -14.24 5.36 9.08
C ARG A 77 -13.29 5.32 10.26
N LEU A 78 -12.30 6.20 10.21
CA LEU A 78 -11.21 6.27 11.18
C LEU A 78 -11.35 7.49 12.07
N SER A 79 -11.28 7.28 13.38
CA SER A 79 -11.20 8.37 14.37
C SER A 79 -10.04 8.07 15.32
N LEU A 80 -9.27 9.10 15.64
CA LEU A 80 -8.13 8.99 16.54
C LEU A 80 -8.42 9.86 17.77
N ASP A 81 -8.43 9.28 18.97
CA ASP A 81 -8.80 9.94 20.21
C ASP A 81 -10.14 10.70 20.09
N GLY A 82 -11.10 10.09 19.38
CA GLY A 82 -12.44 10.64 19.17
C GLY A 82 -12.57 11.66 18.03
N VAL A 83 -11.46 12.05 17.40
CA VAL A 83 -11.47 13.01 16.27
C VAL A 83 -11.47 12.26 14.95
N ALA A 84 -12.43 12.55 14.08
CA ALA A 84 -12.49 11.90 12.76
C ALA A 84 -11.28 12.34 11.92
N ILE A 85 -10.54 11.35 11.38
CA ILE A 85 -9.35 11.63 10.59
C ILE A 85 -9.52 11.24 9.12
N GLY A 86 -10.46 10.34 8.80
CA GLY A 86 -10.69 9.95 7.42
C GLY A 86 -11.33 8.60 7.28
N ASP A 87 -11.10 7.99 6.13
CA ASP A 87 -11.69 6.67 5.84
C ASP A 87 -10.76 5.83 4.96
N THR A 88 -10.98 4.50 5.02
CA THR A 88 -10.36 3.53 4.10
C THR A 88 -11.42 2.65 3.50
N ARG A 89 -11.16 2.16 2.29
CA ARG A 89 -11.95 1.11 1.64
C ARG A 89 -11.04 -0.03 1.26
N ILE A 90 -11.51 -1.26 1.47
CA ILE A 90 -10.76 -2.47 1.13
C ILE A 90 -11.71 -3.44 0.43
N ALA A 91 -11.35 -3.90 -0.76
CA ALA A 91 -12.10 -4.91 -1.51
C ALA A 91 -11.28 -6.18 -1.59
N VAL A 92 -11.83 -7.29 -1.08
CA VAL A 92 -11.11 -8.56 -0.95
C VAL A 92 -11.97 -9.71 -1.49
N GLY A 93 -11.33 -10.60 -2.25
CA GLY A 93 -11.91 -11.88 -2.63
C GLY A 93 -11.39 -13.00 -1.73
N TYR A 94 -12.23 -13.98 -1.46
CA TYR A 94 -11.91 -15.11 -0.60
C TYR A 94 -11.94 -16.38 -1.43
N LEU A 95 -10.80 -17.07 -1.53
CA LEU A 95 -10.65 -18.28 -2.34
C LEU A 95 -10.23 -19.46 -1.45
N SER A 96 -10.77 -20.64 -1.74
CA SER A 96 -10.20 -21.86 -1.17
C SER A 96 -8.77 -22.07 -1.70
N ASP A 97 -7.96 -22.85 -1.01
CA ASP A 97 -6.61 -23.18 -1.47
C ASP A 97 -6.63 -23.73 -2.90
N SER A 98 -7.55 -24.66 -3.20
CA SER A 98 -7.62 -25.24 -4.56
C SER A 98 -7.99 -24.21 -5.63
N ALA A 99 -8.92 -23.30 -5.32
CA ALA A 99 -9.27 -22.22 -6.24
C ALA A 99 -8.11 -21.25 -6.45
N TYR A 100 -7.39 -20.93 -5.37
CA TYR A 100 -6.21 -20.08 -5.44
C TYR A 100 -5.13 -20.72 -6.32
N GLU A 101 -4.79 -21.97 -6.05
CA GLU A 101 -3.80 -22.72 -6.84
C GLU A 101 -4.17 -22.77 -8.32
N HIS A 102 -5.46 -23.00 -8.62
CA HIS A 102 -5.95 -23.01 -9.99
C HIS A 102 -5.74 -21.64 -10.68
N VAL A 103 -6.08 -20.56 -10.01
CA VAL A 103 -5.90 -19.19 -10.55
C VAL A 103 -4.40 -18.91 -10.78
N ARG A 104 -3.54 -19.30 -9.83
CA ARG A 104 -2.09 -19.12 -9.96
C ARG A 104 -1.54 -19.91 -11.15
N ALA A 105 -1.94 -21.16 -11.29
CA ALA A 105 -1.49 -22.03 -12.38
C ALA A 105 -1.93 -21.50 -13.76
N LEU A 106 -3.17 -21.03 -13.88
CA LEU A 106 -3.68 -20.48 -15.13
C LEU A 106 -2.90 -19.23 -15.57
N ARG A 107 -2.50 -18.41 -14.62
CA ARG A 107 -1.86 -17.13 -14.92
C ARG A 107 -0.35 -17.24 -15.12
N ARG A 108 0.28 -18.15 -14.41
CA ARG A 108 1.74 -18.26 -14.39
C ARG A 108 2.28 -19.43 -15.22
N GLY A 109 1.58 -20.56 -15.23
CA GLY A 109 2.03 -21.78 -15.93
C GLY A 109 3.08 -22.59 -15.18
N SER A 110 3.51 -22.13 -13.99
CA SER A 110 4.48 -22.83 -13.14
C SER A 110 4.19 -22.47 -11.67
N ALA A 111 4.73 -23.25 -10.75
CA ALA A 111 4.60 -22.93 -9.33
C ALA A 111 5.30 -21.60 -9.02
N PRO A 112 4.69 -20.72 -8.24
CA PRO A 112 5.33 -19.46 -7.87
C PRO A 112 6.49 -19.69 -6.89
N HIS A 113 7.50 -18.84 -6.98
CA HIS A 113 8.53 -18.77 -5.94
C HIS A 113 7.94 -18.16 -4.67
N THR A 114 8.43 -18.59 -3.53
CA THR A 114 8.01 -18.00 -2.26
C THR A 114 9.11 -17.05 -1.75
N SER A 115 8.74 -16.20 -0.81
CA SER A 115 9.71 -15.28 -0.19
C SER A 115 10.88 -16.02 0.48
N ASP A 116 10.69 -17.29 0.87
CA ASP A 116 11.76 -18.10 1.46
C ASP A 116 12.84 -18.48 0.43
N ASP A 117 12.50 -18.44 -0.87
CA ASP A 117 13.44 -18.72 -1.96
C ASP A 117 14.24 -17.49 -2.40
N ILE A 118 13.88 -16.30 -1.90
CA ILE A 118 14.43 -15.02 -2.36
C ILE A 118 15.55 -14.58 -1.40
N ARG A 119 16.67 -14.18 -1.97
CA ARG A 119 17.74 -13.55 -1.18
C ARG A 119 17.52 -12.04 -1.14
N PRO A 120 17.58 -11.42 0.04
CA PRO A 120 17.39 -9.97 0.10
C PRO A 120 18.53 -9.24 -0.61
N THR A 121 18.18 -8.21 -1.35
CA THR A 121 19.14 -7.29 -1.95
C THR A 121 19.21 -6.02 -1.10
N PRO A 122 20.39 -5.40 -0.96
CA PRO A 122 20.49 -4.17 -0.17
C PRO A 122 19.75 -3.00 -0.83
N ALA A 123 19.33 -2.06 -0.01
CA ALA A 123 18.79 -0.79 -0.52
C ALA A 123 19.92 0.02 -1.19
N THR A 124 19.62 0.66 -2.31
CA THR A 124 20.59 1.46 -3.07
C THR A 124 20.44 2.96 -2.85
N ILE A 125 19.36 3.38 -2.18
CA ILE A 125 19.04 4.77 -1.97
C ILE A 125 18.99 5.07 -0.47
N ALA A 126 19.42 6.27 -0.08
CA ALA A 126 19.41 6.70 1.32
C ALA A 126 17.95 6.71 1.85
N PRO A 127 17.69 6.15 3.04
CA PRO A 127 16.31 6.09 3.54
C PRO A 127 15.63 7.46 3.65
N ALA A 128 16.35 8.50 4.06
CA ALA A 128 15.78 9.85 4.18
C ALA A 128 15.26 10.38 2.84
N ALA A 129 15.86 9.97 1.72
CA ALA A 129 15.42 10.41 0.39
C ALA A 129 14.04 9.88 0.01
N VAL A 130 13.56 8.85 0.72
CA VAL A 130 12.23 8.26 0.51
C VAL A 130 11.35 8.35 1.76
N GLY A 131 11.71 9.26 2.68
CA GLY A 131 10.92 9.51 3.89
C GLY A 131 11.01 8.40 4.93
N ARG A 132 12.11 7.65 4.96
CA ARG A 132 12.32 6.56 5.92
C ARG A 132 13.57 6.81 6.78
N ALA A 133 13.59 6.22 7.98
CA ALA A 133 14.73 6.35 8.90
C ALA A 133 15.73 5.19 8.75
N SER A 134 15.28 4.05 8.22
CA SER A 134 16.10 2.84 8.15
C SER A 134 16.10 2.24 6.74
N SER A 135 17.28 1.78 6.30
CA SER A 135 17.45 1.15 4.99
C SER A 135 16.64 -0.14 4.83
N VAL A 136 16.33 -0.84 5.93
CA VAL A 136 15.49 -2.05 5.85
C VAL A 136 14.09 -1.72 5.33
N ASN A 137 13.64 -0.48 5.54
CA ASN A 137 12.33 0.00 5.07
C ASN A 137 12.39 0.62 3.66
N THR A 138 13.57 0.74 3.07
CA THR A 138 13.73 1.32 1.73
C THR A 138 13.51 0.24 0.69
N ILE A 139 12.56 0.46 -0.21
CA ILE A 139 12.15 -0.55 -1.20
C ILE A 139 12.65 -0.20 -2.61
N LEU A 140 12.80 1.09 -2.91
CA LEU A 140 13.19 1.53 -4.26
C LEU A 140 14.64 1.21 -4.59
N VAL A 141 14.86 0.84 -5.84
CA VAL A 141 16.18 0.61 -6.43
C VAL A 141 16.29 1.51 -7.67
N ASP A 142 17.37 2.28 -7.71
CA ASP A 142 17.76 3.10 -8.86
C ASP A 142 16.62 3.97 -9.43
N PRO A 143 16.02 4.85 -8.60
CA PRO A 143 14.98 5.74 -9.11
C PRO A 143 15.56 6.72 -10.15
N VAL A 144 14.77 6.96 -11.20
CA VAL A 144 15.15 7.83 -12.31
C VAL A 144 14.04 8.85 -12.54
N GLN A 145 14.41 10.13 -12.57
CA GLN A 145 13.49 11.23 -12.86
C GLN A 145 13.34 11.38 -14.37
N PHE A 146 12.14 11.70 -14.83
CA PHE A 146 11.88 12.13 -16.19
C PHE A 146 10.92 13.33 -16.16
N ALA A 147 10.68 13.94 -17.31
CA ALA A 147 9.77 15.10 -17.37
C ALA A 147 8.36 14.70 -16.87
N GLY A 148 7.96 15.28 -15.75
CA GLY A 148 6.64 15.05 -15.17
C GLY A 148 6.50 13.84 -14.27
N GLY A 149 7.60 13.13 -13.97
CA GLY A 149 7.48 11.96 -13.10
C GLY A 149 8.77 11.22 -12.84
N ALA A 150 8.65 10.04 -12.28
CA ALA A 150 9.78 9.19 -11.96
C ALA A 150 9.43 7.71 -12.11
N THR A 151 10.45 6.88 -12.24
CA THR A 151 10.31 5.44 -12.26
C THR A 151 11.42 4.82 -11.40
N ALA A 152 11.18 3.62 -10.87
CA ALA A 152 12.17 2.87 -10.09
C ALA A 152 11.88 1.37 -10.23
N THR A 153 12.90 0.57 -9.97
CA THR A 153 12.70 -0.86 -9.71
C THR A 153 12.44 -1.02 -8.22
N ILE A 154 11.70 -2.04 -7.83
CA ILE A 154 11.50 -2.35 -6.40
C ILE A 154 12.24 -3.64 -6.04
N ARG A 155 12.89 -3.65 -4.89
CA ARG A 155 13.50 -4.87 -4.36
C ARG A 155 12.44 -5.71 -3.62
N VAL A 156 12.73 -6.99 -3.41
CA VAL A 156 11.89 -7.85 -2.57
C VAL A 156 12.45 -7.75 -1.15
N PRO A 157 11.77 -7.03 -0.22
CA PRO A 157 12.34 -6.77 1.12
C PRO A 157 12.07 -7.93 2.09
N VAL A 158 12.54 -9.13 1.77
CA VAL A 158 12.34 -10.33 2.60
C VAL A 158 13.09 -10.25 3.94
N ASP A 159 14.05 -9.32 4.04
CA ASP A 159 14.75 -9.01 5.29
C ASP A 159 13.92 -8.13 6.24
N ASN A 160 12.76 -7.63 5.79
CA ASN A 160 11.88 -6.79 6.60
C ASN A 160 10.68 -7.62 7.10
N ARG A 161 10.71 -7.98 8.39
CA ARG A 161 9.68 -8.83 8.99
C ARG A 161 8.31 -8.15 9.11
N SER A 162 8.24 -6.83 8.98
CA SER A 162 6.95 -6.15 8.93
C SER A 162 6.30 -6.19 7.54
N MET A 163 7.06 -6.58 6.52
CA MET A 163 6.58 -6.70 5.13
C MET A 163 6.42 -8.16 4.70
N PHE A 164 7.27 -9.04 5.24
CA PHE A 164 7.24 -10.49 4.98
C PHE A 164 7.31 -11.22 6.32
N ASP A 165 6.17 -11.24 7.03
CA ASP A 165 6.06 -11.88 8.35
C ASP A 165 5.90 -13.41 8.26
N HIS A 166 5.55 -13.90 7.08
CA HIS A 166 5.44 -15.34 6.78
C HIS A 166 5.77 -15.57 5.29
N ALA A 167 5.85 -16.83 4.88
CA ALA A 167 6.15 -17.15 3.48
C ALA A 167 5.00 -16.70 2.57
N LEU A 168 5.34 -15.88 1.58
CA LEU A 168 4.40 -15.33 0.60
C LEU A 168 4.87 -15.67 -0.81
N ASP A 169 3.94 -15.87 -1.72
CA ASP A 169 4.24 -16.23 -3.11
C ASP A 169 4.07 -15.07 -4.10
N HIS A 170 3.89 -13.86 -3.58
CA HIS A 170 3.79 -12.63 -4.37
C HIS A 170 4.04 -11.43 -3.45
N PHE A 171 4.27 -10.27 -4.04
CA PHE A 171 4.40 -9.02 -3.27
C PHE A 171 3.09 -8.71 -2.56
N PRO A 172 3.10 -8.50 -1.24
CA PRO A 172 1.91 -7.98 -0.55
C PRO A 172 1.51 -6.60 -1.09
N GLY A 173 0.21 -6.32 -1.08
CA GLY A 173 -0.28 -4.99 -1.48
C GLY A 173 0.34 -3.86 -0.66
N MET A 174 0.63 -4.11 0.63
CA MET A 174 1.33 -3.14 1.49
C MET A 174 2.71 -2.76 0.95
N VAL A 175 3.46 -3.73 0.41
CA VAL A 175 4.79 -3.46 -0.15
C VAL A 175 4.67 -2.60 -1.41
N LEU A 176 3.69 -2.91 -2.28
CA LEU A 176 3.46 -2.09 -3.48
C LEU A 176 3.02 -0.67 -3.09
N THR A 177 2.13 -0.54 -2.11
CA THR A 177 1.67 0.79 -1.64
C THR A 177 2.84 1.57 -1.02
N GLU A 178 3.70 0.90 -0.25
CA GLU A 178 4.91 1.54 0.29
C GLU A 178 5.87 1.97 -0.82
N ALA A 179 6.04 1.16 -1.86
CA ALA A 179 6.89 1.54 -3.00
C ALA A 179 6.33 2.78 -3.72
N ALA A 180 5.01 2.82 -3.92
CA ALA A 180 4.35 4.00 -4.48
C ALA A 180 4.60 5.23 -3.61
N ARG A 181 4.42 5.09 -2.28
CA ARG A 181 4.65 6.18 -1.34
C ARG A 181 6.09 6.70 -1.45
N GLN A 182 7.06 5.79 -1.46
CA GLN A 182 8.47 6.17 -1.54
C GLN A 182 8.77 6.91 -2.85
N LEU A 183 8.24 6.44 -3.98
CA LEU A 183 8.51 7.07 -5.26
C LEU A 183 7.84 8.44 -5.37
N CYS A 184 6.60 8.57 -4.88
CA CYS A 184 5.90 9.87 -4.87
C CYS A 184 6.63 10.87 -3.98
N LEU A 185 7.09 10.46 -2.79
CA LEU A 185 7.85 11.35 -1.89
C LEU A 185 9.19 11.73 -2.51
N TRP A 186 9.90 10.79 -3.13
CA TRP A 186 11.18 11.03 -3.79
C TRP A 186 11.03 12.00 -4.97
N SER A 187 10.06 11.72 -5.84
CA SER A 187 9.81 12.52 -7.04
C SER A 187 9.18 13.87 -6.71
N GLY A 188 8.37 13.92 -5.65
CA GLY A 188 7.62 15.11 -5.27
C GLY A 188 8.39 16.11 -4.41
N ALA A 189 9.58 15.79 -3.95
CA ALA A 189 10.33 16.67 -3.04
C ALA A 189 10.56 18.07 -3.63
N ASP A 190 10.94 18.12 -4.92
CA ASP A 190 11.16 19.38 -5.61
C ASP A 190 9.85 20.16 -5.84
N LEU A 191 8.77 19.43 -6.15
CA LEU A 191 7.45 20.05 -6.36
C LEU A 191 6.89 20.67 -5.07
N LEU A 192 7.05 19.96 -3.96
CA LEU A 192 6.53 20.40 -2.67
C LEU A 192 7.45 21.41 -1.97
N GLY A 193 8.71 21.52 -2.40
CA GLY A 193 9.70 22.38 -1.77
C GLY A 193 10.12 21.93 -0.38
N VAL A 194 9.90 20.63 -0.05
CA VAL A 194 10.29 20.06 1.24
C VAL A 194 10.91 18.67 1.00
N PRO A 195 11.82 18.24 1.89
CA PRO A 195 12.38 16.91 1.75
C PRO A 195 11.32 15.82 1.99
N ALA A 196 11.57 14.62 1.48
CA ALA A 196 10.65 13.48 1.64
C ALA A 196 10.30 13.19 3.10
N THR A 197 11.20 13.49 4.03
CA THR A 197 10.99 13.33 5.47
C THR A 197 10.00 14.34 6.07
N ALA A 198 9.73 15.44 5.34
CA ALA A 198 8.80 16.47 5.78
C ALA A 198 7.50 16.49 4.94
N ALA A 199 7.23 15.38 4.24
CA ALA A 199 6.00 15.20 3.48
C ALA A 199 5.36 13.85 3.83
N THR A 200 4.08 13.71 3.57
CA THR A 200 3.36 12.47 3.87
C THR A 200 2.24 12.24 2.85
N VAL A 201 1.76 10.99 2.81
CA VAL A 201 0.59 10.61 2.01
C VAL A 201 -0.67 11.04 2.76
N VAL A 202 -1.61 11.65 2.05
CA VAL A 202 -2.92 12.01 2.62
C VAL A 202 -4.08 11.29 1.92
N ALA A 203 -3.82 10.73 0.74
CA ALA A 203 -4.85 9.98 0.01
C ALA A 203 -4.20 9.03 -0.98
N PHE A 204 -4.84 7.91 -1.25
CA PHE A 204 -4.46 7.01 -2.36
C PHE A 204 -5.65 6.14 -2.74
N ASP A 205 -5.53 5.63 -3.95
CA ASP A 205 -6.46 4.61 -4.47
C ASP A 205 -5.65 3.67 -5.37
N UNK A 206 -5.49 2.34 -5.17
CA UNK A 206 -4.82 1.43 -5.82
C UNK A 206 -5.66 0.33 -6.09
N ALA A 207 -5.60 -0.15 -7.31
CA ALA A 207 -6.27 -1.41 -7.73
C ALA A 207 -5.24 -2.42 -8.19
N PHE A 208 -5.45 -3.68 -7.83
CA PHE A 208 -4.51 -4.78 -8.06
C PHE A 208 -5.18 -5.76 -9.04
N THR A 209 -4.66 -5.85 -10.25
CA THR A 209 -5.29 -6.64 -11.32
C THR A 209 -4.60 -7.98 -11.56
N ARG A 210 -3.34 -8.11 -11.12
CA ARG A 210 -2.56 -9.34 -11.25
C ARG A 210 -1.72 -9.55 -10.01
N PHE A 211 -1.33 -10.79 -9.74
CA PHE A 211 -0.34 -11.08 -8.70
C PHE A 211 1.01 -10.49 -9.13
N ALA A 212 1.69 -9.85 -8.21
CA ALA A 212 3.03 -9.30 -8.42
C ALA A 212 4.06 -10.39 -8.04
N GLU A 213 4.63 -11.05 -9.03
CA GLU A 213 5.51 -12.20 -8.83
C GLU A 213 6.85 -11.76 -8.19
N LEU A 214 7.37 -12.54 -7.25
CA LEU A 214 8.60 -12.19 -6.52
C LEU A 214 9.86 -12.37 -7.36
N ASP A 215 9.82 -13.26 -8.34
CA ASP A 215 10.96 -13.59 -9.20
C ASP A 215 10.96 -12.84 -10.53
N VAL A 216 10.08 -11.86 -10.67
CA VAL A 216 9.99 -11.02 -11.88
C VAL A 216 10.28 -9.58 -11.49
N THR A 217 11.16 -8.94 -12.24
CA THR A 217 11.48 -7.52 -12.03
C THR A 217 10.19 -6.68 -12.04
N THR A 218 10.00 -5.93 -10.96
CA THR A 218 8.84 -5.06 -10.82
C THR A 218 9.29 -3.61 -10.91
N THR A 219 8.71 -2.84 -11.81
CA THR A 219 8.95 -1.40 -11.90
C THR A 219 7.72 -0.66 -11.39
N VAL A 220 7.96 0.47 -10.74
CA VAL A 220 6.93 1.41 -10.32
C VAL A 220 7.18 2.74 -11.03
N ALA A 221 6.12 3.37 -11.49
CA ALA A 221 6.17 4.72 -12.10
C ALA A 221 5.19 5.63 -11.35
N ALA A 222 5.58 6.88 -11.17
CA ALA A 222 4.73 7.94 -10.59
C ALA A 222 4.77 9.13 -11.54
N VAL A 223 3.62 9.53 -12.07
CA VAL A 223 3.50 10.64 -13.02
C VAL A 223 2.62 11.72 -12.38
N HIS A 224 3.18 12.91 -12.23
CA HIS A 224 2.47 14.06 -11.63
C HIS A 224 1.26 14.41 -12.47
N GLN A 225 0.11 14.55 -11.83
CA GLN A 225 -1.17 14.86 -12.47
C GLN A 225 -1.57 16.30 -12.25
N HIS A 226 -1.64 16.71 -11.00
CA HIS A 226 -2.10 18.07 -10.64
C HIS A 226 -1.74 18.38 -9.19
N GLU A 227 -1.73 19.65 -8.86
CA GLU A 227 -1.62 20.13 -7.49
C GLU A 227 -3.02 20.18 -6.86
N ASP A 228 -3.10 19.74 -5.61
CA ASP A 228 -4.36 19.75 -4.86
C ASP A 228 -4.57 21.13 -4.23
N VAL A 229 -5.83 21.46 -3.96
CA VAL A 229 -6.25 22.75 -3.36
C VAL A 229 -5.60 22.99 -1.99
N VAL A 230 -5.16 21.95 -1.32
CA VAL A 230 -4.55 22.02 0.03
C VAL A 230 -3.01 22.02 -0.03
N GLY A 231 -2.42 22.29 -1.20
CA GLY A 231 -0.96 22.33 -1.37
C GLY A 231 -0.31 20.97 -1.50
N GLY A 232 -1.09 19.94 -1.80
CA GLY A 232 -0.58 18.61 -2.08
C GLY A 232 -0.36 18.39 -3.58
N SER A 233 0.30 17.28 -3.92
CA SER A 233 0.51 16.86 -5.30
C SER A 233 0.00 15.45 -5.49
N THR A 234 -0.79 15.23 -6.54
CA THR A 234 -1.35 13.94 -6.89
C THR A 234 -0.58 13.34 -8.06
N PHE A 235 -0.24 12.07 -7.91
CA PHE A 235 0.48 11.28 -8.92
C PHE A 235 -0.38 10.12 -9.37
N ALA A 236 -0.39 9.85 -10.67
CA ALA A 236 -0.82 8.56 -11.20
C ALA A 236 0.32 7.56 -10.97
N VAL A 237 0.02 6.42 -10.38
CA VAL A 237 0.99 5.39 -10.04
C VAL A 237 0.66 4.10 -10.78
N SER A 238 1.68 3.43 -11.32
CA SER A 238 1.49 2.14 -11.97
C SER A 238 2.67 1.20 -11.67
N PHE A 239 2.36 -0.08 -11.62
CA PHE A 239 3.34 -1.15 -11.42
C PHE A 239 3.31 -2.08 -12.62
N GLN A 240 4.48 -2.49 -13.11
CA GLN A 240 4.59 -3.33 -14.28
C GLN A 240 5.53 -4.52 -14.05
N GLN A 241 5.16 -5.65 -14.63
CA GLN A 241 6.00 -6.84 -14.77
C GLN A 241 5.83 -7.36 -16.22
N ASN A 242 6.93 -7.66 -16.91
CA ASN A 242 6.89 -8.20 -18.29
C ASN A 242 5.98 -7.37 -19.21
N ASP A 243 6.13 -6.05 -19.15
CA ASP A 243 5.36 -5.07 -19.95
C ASP A 243 3.85 -5.06 -19.69
N ALA A 244 3.40 -5.75 -18.64
CA ALA A 244 1.98 -5.75 -18.24
C ALA A 244 1.80 -4.95 -16.95
N VAL A 245 0.76 -4.11 -16.91
CA VAL A 245 0.37 -3.42 -15.69
C VAL A 245 -0.25 -4.44 -14.74
N ILE A 246 0.29 -4.52 -13.52
CA ILE A 246 -0.18 -5.44 -12.47
C ILE A 246 -0.97 -4.70 -11.38
N ALA A 247 -0.70 -3.42 -11.18
CA ALA A 247 -1.44 -2.57 -10.24
C ALA A 247 -1.34 -1.13 -10.71
N ALA A 248 -2.35 -0.32 -10.42
CA ALA A 248 -2.35 1.09 -10.79
C ALA A 248 -3.32 1.88 -9.92
N GLY A 249 -3.13 3.19 -9.89
CA GLY A 249 -4.02 4.08 -9.17
C GLY A 249 -3.46 5.48 -9.03
N THR A 250 -3.79 6.12 -7.92
CA THR A 250 -3.33 7.48 -7.62
C THR A 250 -2.81 7.56 -6.19
N MET A 251 -1.94 8.53 -5.95
CA MET A 251 -1.47 8.83 -4.61
C MET A 251 -1.25 10.33 -4.47
N THR A 252 -1.75 10.91 -3.37
CA THR A 252 -1.60 12.33 -3.06
C THR A 252 -0.69 12.48 -1.85
N ILE A 253 0.33 13.30 -2.00
CA ILE A 253 1.27 13.65 -0.94
C ILE A 253 1.17 15.16 -0.65
N CYS A 254 1.48 15.55 0.59
CA CYS A 254 1.52 16.97 0.96
C CYS A 254 2.60 17.20 2.02
N PRO A 255 3.07 18.46 2.15
CA PRO A 255 3.97 18.80 3.26
C PRO A 255 3.30 18.58 4.61
N VAL A 256 4.07 18.08 5.56
CA VAL A 256 3.63 18.00 6.96
C VAL A 256 3.68 19.42 7.55
N PRO A 257 2.61 19.91 8.16
CA PRO A 257 2.65 21.26 8.77
C PRO A 257 3.81 21.38 9.77
N THR A 258 4.48 22.54 9.78
CA THR A 258 5.65 22.79 10.65
C THR A 258 5.34 22.51 12.11
N SER A 259 4.10 22.81 12.53
CA SER A 259 3.63 22.52 13.88
C SER A 259 3.64 21.03 14.25
N HIS A 260 3.70 20.13 13.28
CA HIS A 260 3.75 18.68 13.48
C HIS A 260 5.18 18.11 13.34
N LEU A 261 6.17 18.95 12.98
CA LEU A 261 7.56 18.53 12.79
C LEU A 261 8.45 18.79 14.00
N THR A 262 7.97 19.55 14.98
CA THR A 262 8.82 20.13 16.06
C THR A 262 8.78 19.38 17.39
N ASP A 263 8.27 18.16 17.44
CA ASP A 263 8.16 17.39 18.70
C ASP A 263 9.11 16.17 18.72
N ASP A 264 10.44 16.43 18.58
CA ASP A 264 11.49 15.44 18.94
C ASP A 264 12.25 15.88 20.18
#